data_2f4d64f1cd4a7298e26b0d0b6107bd6e
#
_entry.id   2f4d64f1cd4a7298e26b0d0b6107bd6e
#
_cell.length_a   1.000
_cell.length_b   1.000
_cell.length_c   1.000
_cell.angle_alpha   90.00
_cell.angle_beta   90.00
_cell.angle_gamma   90.00
#
_symmetry.space_group_name_H-M   'P 1'
#
loop_
_entity.id
_entity.type
_entity.pdbx_description
1 polymer ?
#
loop_
_entity_poly.entity_id
_entity_poly.type
_entity_poly.pdbx_seq_one_letter_code
_entity_poly.pdbx_strand_id
1 'polypeptide(L)'
;MGESLSYTFTKSERLTNVKLIASVFSSTENLKAFPILFIHFSLDLQGPTNYQVLFSVSKKKFKRAVDRNRIKRLMRESFRLQKAEFIQALGERKLIGAFIYTNKVIADYTSIYQAFTKVILQLKNSNPSE
;
A
#
# COMPACT_ATOMS: atom_id res chain seq x y z
N MET A 1 8.41 -11.43 21.66
CA MET A 1 8.30 -10.82 21.62
C MET A 1 7.83 -9.82 20.98
N GLY A 2 7.22 -9.15 21.41
CA GLY A 2 6.60 -8.05 20.95
C GLY A 2 7.19 -7.42 19.86
N GLU A 3 8.29 -7.70 19.70
CA GLU A 3 8.87 -7.25 18.63
C GLU A 3 8.18 -7.50 17.47
N SER A 4 7.26 -8.25 17.53
CA SER A 4 6.46 -8.53 16.40
C SER A 4 5.88 -7.27 15.79
N LEU A 5 5.83 -6.18 16.52
CA LEU A 5 5.34 -4.95 15.94
C LEU A 5 6.46 -4.17 15.30
N SER A 6 7.19 -4.80 14.44
CA SER A 6 8.22 -4.11 13.68
C SER A 6 7.59 -3.07 12.79
N TYR A 7 8.14 -1.86 12.81
CA TYR A 7 7.69 -0.79 11.92
C TYR A 7 8.56 -0.71 10.67
N THR A 8 9.38 -1.72 10.42
CA THR A 8 10.16 -1.74 9.19
C THR A 8 9.33 -2.29 8.03
N PHE A 9 9.74 -1.96 6.83
CA PHE A 9 9.14 -2.50 5.62
C PHE A 9 10.11 -3.55 5.08
N THR A 10 9.85 -4.81 5.41
CA THR A 10 10.79 -5.89 5.15
C THR A 10 10.72 -6.38 3.71
N LYS A 11 11.71 -7.17 3.32
CA LYS A 11 11.78 -7.73 1.98
C LYS A 11 10.55 -8.60 1.66
N SER A 12 10.05 -9.36 2.64
CA SER A 12 8.90 -10.23 2.39
C SER A 12 7.59 -9.45 2.20
N GLU A 13 7.58 -8.17 2.56
CA GLU A 13 6.39 -7.33 2.38
C GLU A 13 6.41 -6.60 1.04
N ARG A 14 7.54 -6.64 0.32
CA ARG A 14 7.68 -5.90 -0.94
C ARG A 14 7.23 -6.72 -2.12
N LEU A 15 6.38 -6.14 -2.93
CA LEU A 15 5.94 -6.78 -4.16
C LEU A 15 6.96 -6.48 -5.26
N THR A 16 7.69 -7.49 -5.68
CA THR A 16 8.75 -7.32 -6.69
C THR A 16 8.58 -8.22 -7.91
N ASN A 17 7.73 -9.24 -7.83
CA ASN A 17 7.54 -10.18 -8.95
C ASN A 17 6.83 -9.50 -10.10
N VAL A 18 7.46 -9.47 -11.26
CA VAL A 18 6.97 -8.73 -12.43
C VAL A 18 5.59 -9.20 -12.88
N LYS A 19 5.36 -10.51 -12.88
CA LYS A 19 4.07 -11.05 -13.30
C LYS A 19 2.97 -10.70 -12.32
N LEU A 20 3.27 -10.72 -11.02
CA LEU A 20 2.29 -10.37 -10.00
C LEU A 20 1.98 -8.88 -10.04
N ILE A 21 2.98 -8.04 -10.31
CA ILE A 21 2.77 -6.60 -10.46
C ILE A 21 1.81 -6.35 -11.62
N ALA A 22 1.99 -7.04 -12.74
CA ALA A 22 1.09 -6.89 -13.89
C ALA A 22 -0.34 -7.29 -13.52
N SER A 23 -0.48 -8.35 -12.72
CA SER A 23 -1.81 -8.80 -12.26
C SER A 23 -2.49 -7.72 -11.42
N VAL A 24 -1.73 -7.06 -10.53
CA VAL A 24 -2.28 -5.99 -9.71
C VAL A 24 -2.79 -4.85 -10.58
N PHE A 25 -1.99 -4.40 -11.54
CA PHE A 25 -2.39 -3.26 -12.36
C PHE A 25 -3.53 -3.60 -13.33
N SER A 26 -3.81 -4.88 -13.54
CA SER A 26 -4.96 -5.32 -14.32
C SER A 26 -6.21 -5.52 -13.47
N SER A 27 -6.08 -5.43 -12.16
CA SER A 27 -7.20 -5.66 -11.26
C SER A 27 -8.20 -4.51 -11.28
N THR A 28 -9.48 -4.85 -11.10
CA THR A 28 -10.52 -3.84 -10.99
C THR A 28 -10.85 -3.51 -9.53
N GLU A 29 -10.28 -4.25 -8.58
CA GLU A 29 -10.56 -3.99 -7.17
C GLU A 29 -9.65 -2.89 -6.64
N ASN A 30 -10.24 -1.87 -6.06
CA ASN A 30 -9.46 -0.77 -5.54
C ASN A 30 -10.17 -0.07 -4.40
N LEU A 31 -9.37 0.65 -3.62
CA LEU A 31 -9.85 1.50 -2.53
C LEU A 31 -9.22 2.87 -2.75
N LYS A 32 -9.98 3.93 -2.51
CA LYS A 32 -9.52 5.28 -2.80
C LYS A 32 -9.64 6.19 -1.61
N ALA A 33 -8.63 6.99 -1.39
CA ALA A 33 -8.68 8.16 -0.51
C ALA A 33 -7.63 9.11 -1.04
N PHE A 34 -8.07 10.13 -1.79
CA PHE A 34 -7.14 11.08 -2.42
C PHE A 34 -6.13 11.59 -1.40
N PRO A 35 -4.83 11.60 -1.70
CA PRO A 35 -4.22 11.34 -3.01
C PRO A 35 -3.70 9.91 -3.20
N ILE A 36 -4.30 8.92 -2.53
CA ILE A 36 -3.85 7.52 -2.60
C ILE A 36 -4.93 6.67 -3.24
N LEU A 37 -4.50 5.79 -4.14
CA LEU A 37 -5.32 4.75 -4.74
C LEU A 37 -4.64 3.43 -4.42
N PHE A 38 -5.36 2.49 -3.84
CA PHE A 38 -4.83 1.16 -3.55
C PHE A 38 -5.53 0.15 -4.45
N ILE A 39 -4.81 -0.34 -5.47
CA ILE A 39 -5.30 -1.39 -6.36
C ILE A 39 -4.80 -2.70 -5.79
N HIS A 40 -5.67 -3.70 -5.65
CA HIS A 40 -5.26 -4.96 -5.04
C HIS A 40 -5.85 -6.16 -5.77
N PHE A 41 -5.27 -7.31 -5.50
CA PHE A 41 -5.63 -8.55 -6.16
C PHE A 41 -5.45 -9.69 -5.15
N SER A 42 -6.51 -10.48 -4.92
CA SER A 42 -6.46 -11.58 -3.97
C SER A 42 -5.62 -12.71 -4.54
N LEU A 43 -4.72 -13.24 -3.71
CA LEU A 43 -3.80 -14.28 -4.15
C LEU A 43 -3.37 -15.08 -2.93
N ASP A 44 -3.31 -16.41 -3.07
CA ASP A 44 -2.88 -17.26 -1.97
C ASP A 44 -1.36 -17.23 -1.85
N LEU A 45 -0.88 -16.20 -1.17
CA LEU A 45 0.56 -15.99 -1.01
C LEU A 45 1.18 -17.09 -0.16
N GLN A 46 2.35 -17.54 -0.59
CA GLN A 46 3.18 -18.43 0.18
C GLN A 46 4.28 -17.61 0.81
N GLY A 47 4.44 -17.72 2.13
CA GLY A 47 5.47 -16.97 2.80
C GLY A 47 5.00 -16.41 4.12
N PRO A 48 5.84 -15.60 4.78
CA PRO A 48 5.57 -15.18 6.15
C PRO A 48 4.52 -14.07 6.29
N THR A 49 4.17 -13.39 5.20
CA THR A 49 3.17 -12.32 5.28
C THR A 49 1.95 -12.66 4.45
N ASN A 50 0.82 -12.07 4.82
CA ASN A 50 -0.42 -12.24 4.07
C ASN A 50 -0.57 -11.20 2.97
N TYR A 51 0.44 -10.36 2.78
CA TYR A 51 0.38 -9.30 1.79
C TYR A 51 1.76 -8.99 1.24
N GLN A 52 1.77 -8.48 0.01
CA GLN A 52 2.94 -7.85 -0.57
C GLN A 52 2.45 -6.60 -1.27
N VAL A 53 3.14 -5.49 -1.07
CA VAL A 53 2.71 -4.20 -1.62
C VAL A 53 3.88 -3.45 -2.24
N LEU A 54 3.55 -2.52 -3.13
CA LEU A 54 4.52 -1.60 -3.70
C LEU A 54 3.94 -0.18 -3.66
N PHE A 55 4.81 0.79 -3.83
CA PHE A 55 4.44 2.20 -3.87
C PHE A 55 4.81 2.76 -5.22
N SER A 56 3.87 3.42 -5.90
CA SER A 56 4.06 3.87 -7.28
C SER A 56 3.75 5.35 -7.42
N VAL A 57 4.60 6.05 -8.14
CA VAL A 57 4.44 7.47 -8.46
C VAL A 57 4.67 7.64 -9.96
N SER A 58 3.77 8.32 -10.64
CA SER A 58 3.80 8.46 -12.10
C SER A 58 4.98 9.30 -12.58
N LYS A 59 5.70 8.77 -13.58
CA LYS A 59 6.77 9.51 -14.23
C LYS A 59 6.22 10.66 -15.05
N LYS A 60 4.99 10.56 -15.52
CA LYS A 60 4.38 11.64 -16.29
C LYS A 60 4.08 12.85 -15.42
N LYS A 61 3.64 12.61 -14.19
CA LYS A 61 3.28 13.69 -13.28
C LYS A 61 4.50 14.28 -12.58
N PHE A 62 5.51 13.45 -12.31
CA PHE A 62 6.70 13.87 -11.60
C PHE A 62 7.91 13.36 -12.35
N LYS A 63 8.45 14.22 -13.23
CA LYS A 63 9.52 13.81 -14.12
C LYS A 63 10.85 13.62 -13.40
N ARG A 64 11.06 14.34 -12.30
CA ARG A 64 12.31 14.25 -11.56
C ARG A 64 12.26 13.06 -10.61
N ALA A 65 13.31 12.25 -10.67
CA ALA A 65 13.39 11.07 -9.79
C ALA A 65 13.42 11.47 -8.32
N VAL A 66 14.04 12.61 -8.00
CA VAL A 66 14.11 13.05 -6.60
C VAL A 66 12.72 13.32 -6.03
N ASP A 67 11.83 13.86 -6.85
CA ASP A 67 10.45 14.12 -6.39
C ASP A 67 9.68 12.83 -6.20
N ARG A 68 9.82 11.89 -7.15
CA ARG A 68 9.15 10.59 -7.01
C ARG A 68 9.65 9.83 -5.79
N ASN A 69 10.94 9.88 -5.54
CA ASN A 69 11.52 9.16 -4.39
C ASN A 69 11.06 9.78 -3.08
N ARG A 70 10.92 11.11 -3.06
CA ARG A 70 10.40 11.80 -1.87
C ARG A 70 8.98 11.37 -1.57
N ILE A 71 8.12 11.33 -2.59
CA ILE A 71 6.72 10.93 -2.41
C ILE A 71 6.64 9.47 -1.96
N LYS A 72 7.41 8.59 -2.59
CA LYS A 72 7.44 7.19 -2.19
C LYS A 72 7.85 7.01 -0.75
N ARG A 73 8.81 7.82 -0.30
CA ARG A 73 9.25 7.76 1.10
C ARG A 73 8.13 8.18 2.05
N LEU A 74 7.40 9.24 1.70
CA LEU A 74 6.27 9.70 2.52
C LEU A 74 5.19 8.62 2.57
N MET A 75 4.90 7.97 1.45
CA MET A 75 3.93 6.89 1.40
C MET A 75 4.38 5.70 2.23
N ARG A 76 5.64 5.30 2.06
CA ARG A 76 6.17 4.16 2.79
C ARG A 76 6.18 4.42 4.29
N GLU A 77 6.52 5.64 4.68
CA GLU A 77 6.51 6.01 6.09
C GLU A 77 5.10 5.96 6.67
N SER A 78 4.12 6.46 5.92
CA SER A 78 2.72 6.43 6.34
C SER A 78 2.22 5.00 6.52
N PHE A 79 2.59 4.11 5.59
CA PHE A 79 2.23 2.70 5.68
C PHE A 79 2.92 2.04 6.88
N ARG A 80 4.23 2.30 7.02
CA ARG A 80 5.02 1.67 8.08
C ARG A 80 4.44 1.95 9.46
N LEU A 81 4.05 3.18 9.69
CA LEU A 81 3.51 3.58 10.99
C LEU A 81 2.10 3.07 11.25
N GLN A 82 1.38 2.70 10.20
CA GLN A 82 0.02 2.15 10.33
C GLN A 82 -0.05 0.67 9.96
N LYS A 83 1.10 0.00 9.94
CA LYS A 83 1.15 -1.39 9.49
C LYS A 83 0.31 -2.31 10.36
N ALA A 84 0.30 -2.09 11.67
CA ALA A 84 -0.48 -2.93 12.57
C ALA A 84 -1.97 -2.83 12.24
N GLU A 85 -2.45 -1.62 11.96
CA GLU A 85 -3.84 -1.40 11.57
C GLU A 85 -4.15 -2.05 10.22
N PHE A 86 -3.19 -1.98 9.28
CA PHE A 86 -3.36 -2.62 7.98
C PHE A 86 -3.49 -4.13 8.12
N ILE A 87 -2.62 -4.74 8.92
CA ILE A 87 -2.64 -6.18 9.13
C ILE A 87 -3.95 -6.60 9.79
N GLN A 88 -4.41 -5.83 10.75
CA GLN A 88 -5.67 -6.11 11.42
C GLN A 88 -6.86 -5.97 10.46
N ALA A 89 -6.84 -4.93 9.63
CA ALA A 89 -7.91 -4.73 8.65
C ALA A 89 -7.94 -5.84 7.61
N LEU A 90 -6.78 -6.36 7.24
CA LEU A 90 -6.66 -7.44 6.27
C LEU A 90 -7.24 -8.74 6.82
N GLY A 91 -7.03 -9.00 8.10
CA GLY A 91 -7.50 -10.23 8.71
C GLY A 91 -6.75 -11.44 8.15
N GLU A 92 -7.50 -12.48 7.80
CA GLU A 92 -6.91 -13.69 7.26
C GLU A 92 -6.78 -13.68 5.74
N ARG A 93 -7.21 -12.61 5.11
CA ARG A 93 -7.12 -12.50 3.65
C ARG A 93 -5.67 -12.38 3.22
N LYS A 94 -5.42 -12.84 2.00
CA LYS A 94 -4.10 -12.70 1.39
C LYS A 94 -4.25 -11.92 0.10
N LEU A 95 -3.42 -10.90 -0.08
CA LEU A 95 -3.49 -10.09 -1.29
C LEU A 95 -2.14 -9.48 -1.66
N ILE A 96 -2.05 -9.05 -2.89
CA ILE A 96 -0.97 -8.20 -3.37
C ILE A 96 -1.58 -6.89 -3.81
N GLY A 97 -0.84 -5.80 -3.72
CA GLY A 97 -1.39 -4.51 -4.07
C GLY A 97 -0.37 -3.43 -4.35
N ALA A 98 -0.87 -2.34 -4.93
CA ALA A 98 -0.05 -1.17 -5.23
C ALA A 98 -0.74 0.07 -4.68
N PHE A 99 0.01 0.83 -3.87
CA PHE A 99 -0.42 2.15 -3.43
C PHE A 99 0.09 3.15 -4.46
N ILE A 100 -0.83 3.81 -5.14
CA ILE A 100 -0.53 4.73 -6.23
C ILE A 100 -0.83 6.16 -5.80
N TYR A 101 0.12 7.04 -6.01
CA TYR A 101 -0.05 8.46 -5.71
C TYR A 101 -0.78 9.13 -6.87
N THR A 102 -1.89 9.81 -6.61
CA THR A 102 -2.75 10.32 -7.67
C THR A 102 -2.78 11.85 -7.78
N ASN A 103 -2.10 12.56 -6.88
CA ASN A 103 -2.05 14.02 -6.94
C ASN A 103 -1.01 14.50 -7.97
N LYS A 104 -1.16 15.72 -8.45
CA LYS A 104 -0.22 16.33 -9.39
C LYS A 104 0.87 17.10 -8.67
N VAL A 105 0.69 17.39 -7.39
CA VAL A 105 1.67 18.11 -6.58
C VAL A 105 2.03 17.26 -5.37
N ILE A 106 3.12 17.59 -4.71
CA ILE A 106 3.54 16.85 -3.53
C ILE A 106 2.73 17.34 -2.34
N ALA A 107 1.90 16.45 -1.79
CA ALA A 107 1.11 16.77 -0.60
C ALA A 107 1.99 16.70 0.63
N ASP A 108 1.55 17.30 1.73
CA ASP A 108 2.30 17.20 2.96
C ASP A 108 2.11 15.81 3.57
N TYR A 109 2.98 15.48 4.53
CA TYR A 109 2.96 14.17 5.16
C TYR A 109 1.62 13.87 5.82
N THR A 110 1.04 14.87 6.51
CA THR A 110 -0.23 14.66 7.20
C THR A 110 -1.34 14.23 6.25
N SER A 111 -1.42 14.86 5.07
CA SER A 111 -2.44 14.52 4.08
C SER A 111 -2.24 13.09 3.57
N ILE A 112 -1.01 12.70 3.34
CA ILE A 112 -0.72 11.34 2.87
C ILE A 112 -1.02 10.32 3.96
N TYR A 113 -0.62 10.62 5.20
CA TYR A 113 -0.89 9.75 6.35
C TYR A 113 -2.38 9.52 6.52
N GLN A 114 -3.18 10.60 6.46
CA GLN A 114 -4.62 10.49 6.61
C GLN A 114 -5.26 9.69 5.48
N ALA A 115 -4.72 9.80 4.27
CA ALA A 115 -5.22 9.03 3.14
C ALA A 115 -5.00 7.53 3.38
N PHE A 116 -3.83 7.14 3.90
CA PHE A 116 -3.58 5.75 4.26
C PHE A 116 -4.54 5.27 5.35
N THR A 117 -4.81 6.11 6.35
CA THR A 117 -5.77 5.77 7.38
C THR A 117 -7.14 5.45 6.79
N LYS A 118 -7.59 6.27 5.84
CA LYS A 118 -8.89 6.06 5.20
C LYS A 118 -8.92 4.82 4.34
N VAL A 119 -7.84 4.54 3.60
CA VAL A 119 -7.76 3.33 2.79
C VAL A 119 -7.81 2.08 3.68
N ILE A 120 -7.10 2.12 4.80
CA ILE A 120 -7.10 0.99 5.74
C ILE A 120 -8.50 0.77 6.31
N LEU A 121 -9.20 1.84 6.63
CA LEU A 121 -10.57 1.73 7.11
C LEU A 121 -11.50 1.12 6.06
N GLN A 122 -11.34 1.54 4.81
CA GLN A 122 -12.11 0.94 3.71
C GLN A 122 -11.79 -0.54 3.56
N LEU A 123 -10.53 -0.91 3.71
CA LEU A 123 -10.11 -2.31 3.64
C LEU A 123 -10.78 -3.13 4.74
N LYS A 124 -10.81 -2.58 5.95
CA LYS A 124 -11.47 -3.25 7.08
C LYS A 124 -12.95 -3.46 6.80
N ASN A 125 -13.62 -2.43 6.27
CA ASN A 125 -15.05 -2.49 6.03
C ASN A 125 -15.42 -3.39 4.85
N SER A 126 -14.46 -3.72 4.00
CA SER A 126 -14.70 -4.59 2.86
C SER A 126 -14.47 -6.06 3.17
N ASN A 127 -14.12 -6.38 4.42
CA ASN A 127 -13.82 -7.76 4.80
C ASN A 127 -15.10 -8.58 4.82
N PRO A 128 -15.25 -9.58 3.95
CA PRO A 128 -16.51 -10.34 3.86
C PRO A 128 -16.76 -11.23 5.05
N SER A 129 -15.77 -11.47 5.90
CA SER A 129 -15.98 -12.34 7.06
C SER A 129 -16.60 -11.60 8.24
N GLU A 130 -16.86 -10.32 8.10
CA GLU A 130 -17.49 -9.55 9.15
C GLU A 130 -18.97 -9.88 9.32
#